data_53b4ea0eaa3ad112d8b3ec7671a9dd00
#
_entry.id   53b4ea0eaa3ad112d8b3ec7671a9dd00
#
_cell.length_a   1.000
_cell.length_b   1.000
_cell.length_c   1.000
_cell.angle_alpha   90.00
_cell.angle_beta   90.00
_cell.angle_gamma   90.00
#
_symmetry.space_group_name_H-M   'P 1'
#
loop_
_entity.id
_entity.type
_entity.pdbx_description
1 polymer ?
#
loop_
_entity_poly.entity_id
_entity_poly.type
_entity_poly.pdbx_seq_one_letter_code
_entity_poly.pdbx_strand_id
1 'polypeptide(L)'
;MKDAYTITWTSHAGRRWILEGDLRARRGVIFTGIDGMVGTVNRSSVDRSTGVGVVDTATTFGAMSGTLSAAVYPDGDAPLGRVFTEFARGFDLARPGVLEVVTAGREVWRAECVLSEPVGAPSVSPYAAGLWEAGLSIPLYCSTGAWCSPWEVEVSDSAGVHVTNTGDLPLFPYIEWAGSGKSFTVNGVRISLPTTTQPRFLSSDPGEGFVVRAGGPEGSVDVETWSAMRGLAVPFRVDPGEQIHVATDSGLKVHTRQRVLSPWR
;
A
#
# COMPACT_ATOMS: atom_id res chain seq x y z
N MET A 1 -12.34 24.97 -10.79
CA MET A 1 -12.88 23.72 -10.22
C MET A 1 -11.93 23.34 -9.09
N LYS A 2 -12.40 23.26 -7.84
CA LYS A 2 -11.53 22.84 -6.72
C LYS A 2 -11.03 21.46 -7.04
N ASP A 3 -9.72 21.25 -6.95
CA ASP A 3 -9.08 19.95 -7.09
C ASP A 3 -9.56 19.06 -5.95
N ALA A 4 -10.57 18.25 -6.24
CA ALA A 4 -11.18 17.38 -5.24
C ALA A 4 -10.41 16.07 -5.17
N TYR A 5 -10.23 15.55 -3.97
CA TYR A 5 -9.79 14.18 -3.78
C TYR A 5 -10.80 13.23 -4.42
N THR A 6 -10.30 12.13 -4.99
CA THR A 6 -11.16 10.99 -5.31
C THR A 6 -10.86 9.88 -4.32
N ILE A 7 -11.90 9.37 -3.65
CA ILE A 7 -11.77 8.29 -2.68
C ILE A 7 -12.58 7.11 -3.19
N THR A 8 -11.93 5.96 -3.27
CA THR A 8 -12.53 4.74 -3.80
C THR A 8 -12.28 3.58 -2.83
N TRP A 9 -13.31 2.79 -2.58
CA TRP A 9 -13.17 1.49 -1.94
C TRP A 9 -13.35 0.37 -2.95
N THR A 10 -12.41 -0.56 -3.01
CA THR A 10 -12.53 -1.80 -3.78
C THR A 10 -12.55 -2.96 -2.80
N SER A 11 -13.67 -3.70 -2.77
CA SER A 11 -13.82 -4.84 -1.87
C SER A 11 -12.90 -6.00 -2.26
N HIS A 12 -12.71 -6.95 -1.33
CA HIS A 12 -12.00 -8.21 -1.59
C HIS A 12 -12.55 -9.03 -2.78
N ALA A 13 -13.81 -8.81 -3.14
CA ALA A 13 -14.46 -9.44 -4.30
C ALA A 13 -14.32 -8.62 -5.60
N GLY A 14 -13.52 -7.55 -5.59
CA GLY A 14 -13.28 -6.69 -6.75
C GLY A 14 -14.40 -5.67 -7.04
N ARG A 15 -15.43 -5.56 -6.19
CA ARG A 15 -16.49 -4.55 -6.38
C ARG A 15 -15.98 -3.18 -5.95
N ARG A 16 -16.08 -2.22 -6.86
CA ARG A 16 -15.60 -0.85 -6.67
C ARG A 16 -16.72 0.11 -6.32
N TRP A 17 -16.47 0.98 -5.32
CA TRP A 17 -17.34 2.05 -4.85
C TRP A 17 -16.57 3.37 -4.90
N ILE A 18 -17.11 4.35 -5.60
CA ILE A 18 -16.57 5.72 -5.61
C ILE A 18 -17.28 6.47 -4.49
N LEU A 19 -16.53 6.76 -3.43
CA LEU A 19 -17.06 7.39 -2.21
C LEU A 19 -17.01 8.92 -2.30
N GLU A 20 -15.94 9.46 -2.92
CA GLU A 20 -15.75 10.88 -3.22
C GLU A 20 -15.20 11.03 -4.65
N GLY A 21 -15.58 12.09 -5.37
CA GLY A 21 -15.17 12.34 -6.76
C GLY A 21 -16.37 12.58 -7.69
N ASP A 22 -16.41 11.91 -8.84
CA ASP A 22 -17.50 12.08 -9.82
C ASP A 22 -18.85 11.62 -9.27
N LEU A 23 -19.74 12.58 -9.07
CA LEU A 23 -21.12 12.36 -8.57
C LEU A 23 -21.91 11.36 -9.41
N ARG A 24 -21.65 11.29 -10.72
CA ARG A 24 -22.38 10.41 -11.65
C ARG A 24 -22.00 8.93 -11.50
N ALA A 25 -20.85 8.68 -10.90
CA ALA A 25 -20.34 7.32 -10.70
C ALA A 25 -20.61 6.77 -9.28
N ARG A 26 -21.19 7.58 -8.40
CA ARG A 26 -21.56 7.16 -7.04
C ARG A 26 -22.76 6.23 -7.10
N ARG A 27 -22.69 5.13 -6.35
CA ARG A 27 -23.75 4.12 -6.26
C ARG A 27 -24.47 4.21 -4.91
N GLY A 28 -25.07 5.35 -4.62
CA GLY A 28 -25.80 5.58 -3.38
C GLY A 28 -24.95 5.59 -2.12
N VAL A 29 -23.61 5.71 -2.21
CA VAL A 29 -22.71 5.82 -1.06
C VAL A 29 -21.86 7.08 -1.20
N ILE A 30 -21.80 7.87 -0.14
CA ILE A 30 -21.09 9.14 -0.11
C ILE A 30 -20.13 9.13 1.07
N PHE A 31 -18.88 9.52 0.83
CA PHE A 31 -17.89 9.76 1.86
C PHE A 31 -18.32 10.91 2.78
N THR A 32 -18.29 10.70 4.08
CA THR A 32 -18.59 11.73 5.08
C THR A 32 -17.40 12.05 5.95
N GLY A 33 -16.40 11.18 5.98
CA GLY A 33 -15.15 11.43 6.72
C GLY A 33 -14.30 10.19 6.89
N ILE A 34 -13.06 10.42 7.26
CA ILE A 34 -12.14 9.40 7.72
C ILE A 34 -11.39 9.95 8.92
N ASP A 35 -11.38 9.18 9.99
CA ASP A 35 -10.61 9.48 11.19
C ASP A 35 -9.53 8.42 11.34
N GLY A 36 -8.30 8.85 11.65
CA GLY A 36 -7.16 7.94 11.65
C GLY A 36 -6.66 7.61 10.23
N MET A 37 -6.34 6.35 9.96
CA MET A 37 -5.71 5.88 8.72
C MET A 37 -4.43 6.65 8.38
N VAL A 38 -3.65 6.94 9.41
CA VAL A 38 -2.32 7.56 9.36
C VAL A 38 -1.34 6.60 10.02
N GLY A 39 -0.17 6.43 9.42
CA GLY A 39 0.85 5.53 9.94
C GLY A 39 1.34 5.96 11.33
N THR A 40 1.52 5.00 12.21
CA THR A 40 1.96 5.23 13.59
C THR A 40 3.49 5.20 13.65
N VAL A 41 4.07 6.22 14.26
CA VAL A 41 5.51 6.31 14.52
C VAL A 41 5.77 6.03 15.98
N ASN A 42 6.50 4.95 16.27
CA ASN A 42 6.93 4.61 17.63
C ASN A 42 8.42 4.93 17.76
N ARG A 43 8.77 5.73 18.79
CA ARG A 43 10.15 6.10 19.11
C ARG A 43 10.57 5.49 20.42
N SER A 44 11.70 4.80 20.40
CA SER A 44 12.40 4.40 21.62
C SER A 44 13.49 5.41 21.91
N SER A 45 13.54 5.88 23.13
CA SER A 45 14.53 6.89 23.55
C SER A 45 15.14 6.55 24.89
N VAL A 46 16.34 7.08 25.13
CA VAL A 46 17.07 6.97 26.41
C VAL A 46 17.39 8.37 26.88
N ASP A 47 17.28 8.59 28.17
CA ASP A 47 17.64 9.88 28.80
C ASP A 47 19.13 10.18 28.60
N ARG A 48 19.44 11.42 28.29
CA ARG A 48 20.85 11.85 28.22
C ARG A 48 21.45 11.87 29.60
N SER A 49 22.70 11.46 29.71
CA SER A 49 23.49 11.51 30.96
C SER A 49 23.60 12.92 31.54
N THR A 50 23.38 13.95 30.73
CA THR A 50 23.34 15.37 31.15
C THR A 50 22.05 15.77 31.86
N GLY A 51 21.06 14.89 31.94
CA GLY A 51 19.75 15.16 32.57
C GLY A 51 18.83 16.09 31.75
N VAL A 52 19.22 16.48 30.51
CA VAL A 52 18.42 17.34 29.65
C VAL A 52 18.24 16.69 28.29
N GLY A 53 16.97 16.35 27.97
CA GLY A 53 16.55 15.76 26.72
C GLY A 53 16.84 14.26 26.62
N VAL A 54 16.40 13.67 25.52
CA VAL A 54 16.49 12.24 25.21
C VAL A 54 17.33 12.02 23.95
N VAL A 55 17.80 10.79 23.76
CA VAL A 55 18.41 10.33 22.53
C VAL A 55 17.50 9.24 21.96
N ASP A 56 16.97 9.44 20.76
CA ASP A 56 16.21 8.41 20.06
C ASP A 56 17.13 7.27 19.68
N THR A 57 16.83 6.07 20.14
CA THR A 57 17.63 4.85 19.88
C THR A 57 17.05 4.02 18.74
N ALA A 58 15.73 4.10 18.51
CA ALA A 58 15.06 3.45 17.40
C ALA A 58 13.78 4.19 17.01
N THR A 59 13.46 4.15 15.73
CA THR A 59 12.16 4.55 15.20
C THR A 59 11.55 3.37 14.47
N THR A 60 10.36 2.96 14.86
CA THR A 60 9.60 1.89 14.20
C THR A 60 8.24 2.41 13.74
N PHE A 61 7.71 1.78 12.72
CA PHE A 61 6.42 2.14 12.15
C PHE A 61 5.43 1.01 12.42
N GLY A 62 4.31 1.35 13.04
CA GLY A 62 3.26 0.40 13.39
C GLY A 62 2.19 0.31 12.31
N ALA A 63 1.29 -0.64 12.48
CA ALA A 63 0.07 -0.71 11.69
C ALA A 63 -0.74 0.59 11.84
N MET A 64 -1.55 0.92 10.82
CA MET A 64 -2.49 2.02 10.93
C MET A 64 -3.92 1.50 11.08
N SER A 65 -4.72 2.24 11.82
CA SER A 65 -6.14 1.99 11.99
C SER A 65 -6.90 3.30 11.90
N GLY A 66 -8.19 3.20 11.63
CA GLY A 66 -9.06 4.36 11.56
C GLY A 66 -10.48 3.97 11.26
N THR A 67 -11.35 4.97 11.14
CA THR A 67 -12.77 4.78 10.85
C THR A 67 -13.13 5.52 9.58
N LEU A 68 -13.61 4.78 8.59
CA LEU A 68 -14.23 5.33 7.39
C LEU A 68 -15.71 5.55 7.66
N SER A 69 -16.18 6.79 7.50
CA SER A 69 -17.58 7.17 7.64
C SER A 69 -18.21 7.42 6.28
N ALA A 70 -19.39 6.88 6.07
CA ALA A 70 -20.15 7.04 4.84
C ALA A 70 -21.64 7.24 5.11
N ALA A 71 -22.29 8.03 4.28
CA ALA A 71 -23.74 8.12 4.19
C ALA A 71 -24.22 7.26 3.01
N VAL A 72 -25.23 6.45 3.25
CA VAL A 72 -25.81 5.55 2.27
C VAL A 72 -27.21 6.02 1.88
N TYR A 73 -27.49 6.02 0.60
CA TYR A 73 -28.76 6.47 -0.03
C TYR A 73 -29.30 5.39 -0.96
N PRO A 74 -30.57 5.44 -1.33
CA PRO A 74 -31.10 4.66 -2.46
C PRO A 74 -30.33 4.99 -3.74
N ASP A 75 -30.17 4.00 -4.64
CA ASP A 75 -29.48 4.16 -5.92
C ASP A 75 -30.32 3.58 -7.06
N GLY A 76 -30.88 4.46 -7.88
CA GLY A 76 -31.85 4.06 -8.91
C GLY A 76 -33.02 3.28 -8.31
N ASP A 77 -33.24 2.06 -8.80
CA ASP A 77 -34.32 1.16 -8.30
C ASP A 77 -33.90 0.38 -7.04
N ALA A 78 -32.66 0.52 -6.57
CA ALA A 78 -32.17 -0.17 -5.38
C ALA A 78 -32.57 0.60 -4.11
N PRO A 79 -33.38 0.02 -3.22
CA PRO A 79 -33.75 0.67 -1.97
C PRO A 79 -32.55 0.78 -1.03
N LEU A 80 -32.62 1.75 -0.12
CA LEU A 80 -31.56 2.06 0.87
C LEU A 80 -30.99 0.80 1.55
N GLY A 81 -31.85 -0.08 2.08
CA GLY A 81 -31.43 -1.27 2.79
C GLY A 81 -30.61 -2.24 1.93
N ARG A 82 -30.90 -2.31 0.63
CA ARG A 82 -30.10 -3.11 -0.31
C ARG A 82 -28.72 -2.51 -0.53
N VAL A 83 -28.66 -1.21 -0.82
CA VAL A 83 -27.36 -0.50 -1.01
C VAL A 83 -26.50 -0.61 0.24
N PHE A 84 -27.11 -0.38 1.42
CA PHE A 84 -26.44 -0.50 2.71
C PHE A 84 -25.83 -1.90 2.91
N THR A 85 -26.65 -2.94 2.70
CA THR A 85 -26.19 -4.32 2.89
C THR A 85 -25.09 -4.70 1.90
N GLU A 86 -25.21 -4.28 0.64
CA GLU A 86 -24.21 -4.56 -0.38
C GLU A 86 -22.88 -3.85 -0.11
N PHE A 87 -22.93 -2.61 0.37
CA PHE A 87 -21.74 -1.86 0.73
C PHE A 87 -21.08 -2.44 1.98
N ALA A 88 -21.82 -2.69 3.05
CA ALA A 88 -21.31 -3.27 4.28
C ALA A 88 -20.66 -4.65 4.07
N ARG A 89 -21.20 -5.49 3.19
CA ARG A 89 -20.61 -6.78 2.80
C ARG A 89 -19.31 -6.65 1.99
N GLY A 90 -19.01 -5.46 1.50
CA GLY A 90 -17.75 -5.18 0.81
C GLY A 90 -16.53 -5.17 1.73
N PHE A 91 -16.73 -5.25 3.06
CA PHE A 91 -15.67 -5.25 4.07
C PHE A 91 -15.58 -6.61 4.75
N ASP A 92 -14.37 -7.04 5.09
CA ASP A 92 -14.11 -8.38 5.63
C ASP A 92 -13.03 -8.30 6.73
N LEU A 93 -13.08 -9.20 7.71
CA LEU A 93 -12.13 -9.27 8.83
C LEU A 93 -10.79 -9.90 8.44
N ALA A 94 -10.76 -10.71 7.38
CA ALA A 94 -9.58 -11.49 6.99
C ALA A 94 -9.11 -11.21 5.55
N ARG A 95 -10.03 -10.86 4.66
CA ARG A 95 -9.73 -10.64 3.24
C ARG A 95 -9.64 -9.14 2.97
N PRO A 96 -8.46 -8.62 2.60
CA PRO A 96 -8.29 -7.20 2.42
C PRO A 96 -9.07 -6.66 1.22
N GLY A 97 -9.64 -5.48 1.39
CA GLY A 97 -10.04 -4.59 0.32
C GLY A 97 -9.02 -3.47 0.18
N VAL A 98 -9.18 -2.62 -0.82
CA VAL A 98 -8.26 -1.52 -1.12
C VAL A 98 -8.99 -0.19 -0.98
N LEU A 99 -8.51 0.64 -0.08
CA LEU A 99 -8.86 2.04 0.00
C LEU A 99 -7.88 2.83 -0.86
N GLU A 100 -8.39 3.51 -1.88
CA GLU A 100 -7.59 4.30 -2.81
C GLU A 100 -7.96 5.77 -2.66
N VAL A 101 -6.93 6.61 -2.57
CA VAL A 101 -7.04 8.07 -2.54
C VAL A 101 -6.25 8.62 -3.72
N VAL A 102 -6.91 9.41 -4.57
CA VAL A 102 -6.24 10.20 -5.61
C VAL A 102 -6.23 11.64 -5.15
N THR A 103 -5.06 12.22 -4.98
CA THR A 103 -4.89 13.60 -4.52
C THR A 103 -5.17 14.61 -5.64
N ALA A 104 -5.29 15.89 -5.29
CA ALA A 104 -5.40 16.97 -6.24
C ALA A 104 -4.24 17.03 -7.24
N GLY A 105 -3.03 16.62 -6.82
CA GLY A 105 -1.84 16.47 -7.68
C GLY A 105 -1.87 15.21 -8.57
N ARG A 106 -2.96 14.44 -8.54
CA ARG A 106 -3.15 13.17 -9.23
C ARG A 106 -2.23 12.03 -8.75
N GLU A 107 -1.62 12.18 -7.61
CA GLU A 107 -0.91 11.06 -6.96
C GLU A 107 -1.93 10.04 -6.46
N VAL A 108 -1.64 8.78 -6.69
CA VAL A 108 -2.49 7.66 -6.29
C VAL A 108 -1.87 6.97 -5.08
N TRP A 109 -2.64 6.86 -4.00
CA TRP A 109 -2.23 6.18 -2.79
C TRP A 109 -3.23 5.09 -2.42
N ARG A 110 -2.73 3.91 -2.06
CA ARG A 110 -3.52 2.73 -1.75
C ARG A 110 -3.15 2.18 -0.39
N ALA A 111 -4.18 1.80 0.38
CA ALA A 111 -4.03 1.06 1.62
C ALA A 111 -4.87 -0.22 1.53
N GLU A 112 -4.21 -1.36 1.75
CA GLU A 112 -4.90 -2.65 1.88
C GLU A 112 -5.43 -2.79 3.30
N CYS A 113 -6.76 -2.84 3.43
CA CYS A 113 -7.44 -2.78 4.72
C CYS A 113 -8.36 -3.97 4.92
N VAL A 114 -8.39 -4.44 6.15
CA VAL A 114 -9.43 -5.33 6.68
C VAL A 114 -10.25 -4.57 7.74
N LEU A 115 -11.35 -5.14 8.18
CA LEU A 115 -12.02 -4.64 9.38
C LEU A 115 -11.16 -4.90 10.62
N SER A 116 -11.02 -3.91 11.50
CA SER A 116 -10.41 -4.11 12.82
C SER A 116 -11.35 -4.81 13.81
N GLU A 117 -12.66 -4.64 13.60
CA GLU A 117 -13.76 -5.27 14.35
C GLU A 117 -15.00 -5.34 13.47
N PRO A 118 -16.00 -6.16 13.81
CA PRO A 118 -17.25 -6.18 13.06
C PRO A 118 -17.92 -4.81 12.96
N VAL A 119 -18.50 -4.50 11.80
CA VAL A 119 -19.25 -3.26 11.61
C VAL A 119 -20.39 -3.21 12.64
N GLY A 120 -20.48 -2.11 13.38
CA GLY A 120 -21.51 -1.91 14.38
C GLY A 120 -22.92 -1.91 13.81
N ALA A 121 -23.91 -2.23 14.65
CA ALA A 121 -25.31 -2.13 14.26
C ALA A 121 -25.67 -0.66 13.93
N PRO A 122 -26.42 -0.41 12.85
CA PRO A 122 -26.90 0.94 12.54
C PRO A 122 -27.88 1.41 13.63
N SER A 123 -27.85 2.70 13.96
CA SER A 123 -28.73 3.30 14.96
C SER A 123 -30.22 3.24 14.59
N VAL A 124 -30.50 3.19 13.29
CA VAL A 124 -31.84 3.02 12.72
C VAL A 124 -31.77 1.93 11.65
N SER A 125 -32.79 1.06 11.61
CA SER A 125 -32.84 0.02 10.59
C SER A 125 -32.84 0.63 9.18
N PRO A 126 -31.88 0.29 8.31
CA PRO A 126 -31.85 0.80 6.93
C PRO A 126 -33.02 0.31 6.08
N TYR A 127 -33.84 -0.59 6.62
CA TYR A 127 -35.08 -1.08 6.01
C TYR A 127 -36.36 -0.40 6.56
N ALA A 128 -36.20 0.59 7.46
CA ALA A 128 -37.35 1.33 8.00
C ALA A 128 -38.06 2.11 6.90
N ALA A 129 -39.38 2.07 6.92
CA ALA A 129 -40.21 2.81 5.96
C ALA A 129 -39.96 4.33 6.10
N GLY A 130 -39.79 5.00 4.97
CA GLY A 130 -39.57 6.45 4.92
C GLY A 130 -38.14 6.90 5.25
N LEU A 131 -37.26 5.99 5.55
CA LEU A 131 -35.84 6.34 5.72
C LEU A 131 -35.19 6.57 4.36
N TRP A 132 -34.53 7.73 4.21
CA TRP A 132 -33.87 8.16 2.97
C TRP A 132 -32.37 8.07 3.04
N GLU A 133 -31.78 8.04 4.22
CA GLU A 133 -30.35 8.05 4.47
C GLU A 133 -30.01 7.17 5.68
N ALA A 134 -28.89 6.45 5.62
CA ALA A 134 -28.32 5.73 6.76
C ALA A 134 -26.82 5.97 6.85
N GLY A 135 -26.35 6.38 8.03
CA GLY A 135 -24.92 6.47 8.32
C GLY A 135 -24.30 5.10 8.55
N LEU A 136 -23.06 4.95 8.13
CA LEU A 136 -22.26 3.74 8.33
C LEU A 136 -20.84 4.14 8.74
N SER A 137 -20.37 3.59 9.87
CA SER A 137 -18.99 3.73 10.37
C SER A 137 -18.29 2.39 10.22
N ILE A 138 -17.15 2.39 9.58
CA ILE A 138 -16.41 1.18 9.19
C ILE A 138 -15.03 1.25 9.82
N PRO A 139 -14.76 0.44 10.86
CA PRO A 139 -13.45 0.41 11.51
C PRO A 139 -12.47 -0.37 10.63
N LEU A 140 -11.41 0.30 10.17
CA LEU A 140 -10.41 -0.23 9.25
C LEU A 140 -9.07 -0.46 9.97
N TYR A 141 -8.37 -1.49 9.53
CA TYR A 141 -7.03 -1.84 9.94
C TYR A 141 -6.16 -2.16 8.73
N CYS A 142 -4.97 -1.57 8.66
CA CYS A 142 -3.97 -1.82 7.64
C CYS A 142 -2.65 -2.24 8.29
N SER A 143 -2.29 -3.50 8.11
CA SER A 143 -1.12 -4.10 8.75
C SER A 143 0.20 -3.54 8.23
N THR A 144 0.25 -3.05 6.99
CA THR A 144 1.46 -2.46 6.39
C THR A 144 1.82 -1.10 7.00
N GLY A 145 0.88 -0.45 7.71
CA GLY A 145 1.11 0.83 8.38
C GLY A 145 1.40 2.01 7.46
N ALA A 146 1.16 1.86 6.16
CA ALA A 146 1.50 2.85 5.16
C ALA A 146 0.52 2.87 3.99
N TRP A 147 0.42 4.03 3.38
CA TRP A 147 -0.16 4.20 2.05
C TRP A 147 0.93 3.98 1.00
N CYS A 148 0.60 3.24 -0.04
CA CYS A 148 1.54 2.87 -1.08
C CYS A 148 1.14 3.49 -2.43
N SER A 149 2.12 3.96 -3.20
CA SER A 149 1.90 4.31 -4.60
C SER A 149 1.61 3.06 -5.44
N PRO A 150 1.13 3.18 -6.66
CA PRO A 150 1.28 2.12 -7.66
C PRO A 150 2.75 1.72 -7.83
N TRP A 151 2.99 0.51 -8.35
CA TRP A 151 4.33 0.11 -8.75
C TRP A 151 4.81 0.93 -9.94
N GLU A 152 6.01 1.49 -9.82
CA GLU A 152 6.75 2.12 -10.90
C GLU A 152 7.83 1.18 -11.37
N VAL A 153 8.11 1.18 -12.67
CA VAL A 153 9.06 0.26 -13.30
C VAL A 153 10.06 1.06 -14.12
N GLU A 154 11.32 0.98 -13.74
CA GLU A 154 12.40 1.54 -14.52
C GLU A 154 13.17 0.42 -15.21
N VAL A 155 13.34 0.54 -16.53
CA VAL A 155 14.13 -0.41 -17.31
C VAL A 155 15.56 0.09 -17.33
N SER A 156 16.49 -0.77 -16.92
CA SER A 156 17.89 -0.40 -16.90
C SER A 156 18.45 -0.31 -18.33
N ASP A 157 19.18 0.74 -18.59
CA ASP A 157 20.11 0.84 -19.69
C ASP A 157 21.54 0.38 -19.24
N SER A 158 22.55 0.66 -20.07
CA SER A 158 23.94 0.35 -19.72
C SER A 158 24.52 1.17 -18.57
N ALA A 159 23.84 2.25 -18.16
CA ALA A 159 24.26 3.11 -17.05
C ALA A 159 23.65 2.69 -15.70
N GLY A 160 22.63 1.81 -15.71
CA GLY A 160 21.89 1.42 -14.52
C GLY A 160 20.64 2.27 -14.26
N VAL A 161 20.13 2.22 -13.04
CA VAL A 161 18.91 2.92 -12.61
C VAL A 161 19.18 3.75 -11.37
N HIS A 162 18.66 4.97 -11.33
CA HIS A 162 18.65 5.83 -10.15
C HIS A 162 17.32 5.71 -9.43
N VAL A 163 17.34 5.13 -8.25
CA VAL A 163 16.14 4.96 -7.40
C VAL A 163 16.11 6.06 -6.36
N THR A 164 15.06 6.88 -6.40
CA THR A 164 14.84 7.97 -5.44
C THR A 164 13.64 7.64 -4.54
N ASN A 165 13.79 7.82 -3.24
CA ASN A 165 12.70 7.68 -2.30
C ASN A 165 12.13 9.07 -1.95
N THR A 166 10.92 9.36 -2.44
CA THR A 166 10.16 10.57 -2.13
C THR A 166 9.10 10.34 -1.04
N GLY A 167 9.01 9.12 -0.52
CA GLY A 167 8.09 8.74 0.54
C GLY A 167 8.58 9.09 1.94
N ASP A 168 7.81 8.68 2.95
CA ASP A 168 8.13 8.88 4.38
C ASP A 168 8.85 7.67 5.00
N LEU A 169 8.77 6.51 4.34
CA LEU A 169 9.26 5.23 4.84
C LEU A 169 10.35 4.68 3.93
N PRO A 170 11.27 3.84 4.46
CA PRO A 170 12.26 3.19 3.63
C PRO A 170 11.63 2.45 2.45
N LEU A 171 12.20 2.63 1.27
CA LEU A 171 11.79 1.97 0.04
C LEU A 171 12.67 0.75 -0.20
N PHE A 172 12.06 -0.37 -0.55
CA PHE A 172 12.75 -1.63 -0.88
C PHE A 172 12.43 -1.99 -2.33
N PRO A 173 13.36 -1.77 -3.27
CA PRO A 173 13.15 -2.11 -4.67
C PRO A 173 13.04 -3.61 -4.90
N TYR A 174 12.29 -4.00 -5.95
CA TYR A 174 12.36 -5.34 -6.52
C TYR A 174 13.18 -5.32 -7.81
N ILE A 175 14.02 -6.32 -7.98
CA ILE A 175 14.81 -6.52 -9.22
C ILE A 175 14.13 -7.59 -10.05
N GLU A 176 13.67 -7.22 -11.24
CA GLU A 176 13.15 -8.15 -12.25
C GLU A 176 14.22 -8.54 -13.23
N TRP A 177 14.37 -9.84 -13.46
CA TRP A 177 15.28 -10.39 -14.46
C TRP A 177 14.71 -11.61 -15.15
N ALA A 178 15.25 -11.92 -16.33
CA ALA A 178 15.08 -13.17 -17.06
C ALA A 178 16.37 -13.47 -17.85
N GLY A 179 16.57 -14.72 -18.21
CA GLY A 179 17.75 -15.16 -18.94
C GLY A 179 18.90 -15.61 -18.04
N SER A 180 20.09 -15.71 -18.64
CA SER A 180 21.32 -16.16 -17.97
C SER A 180 22.36 -15.04 -17.87
N GLY A 181 23.30 -15.19 -16.94
CA GLY A 181 24.45 -14.30 -16.77
C GLY A 181 24.10 -12.88 -16.32
N LYS A 182 22.96 -12.70 -15.71
CA LYS A 182 22.49 -11.40 -15.20
C LYS A 182 23.11 -11.11 -13.83
N SER A 183 23.41 -9.85 -13.60
CA SER A 183 23.90 -9.33 -12.31
C SER A 183 23.52 -7.88 -12.14
N PHE A 184 23.50 -7.41 -10.90
CA PHE A 184 23.43 -6.00 -10.57
C PHE A 184 24.40 -5.66 -9.46
N THR A 185 24.74 -4.39 -9.33
CA THR A 185 25.62 -3.88 -8.27
C THR A 185 24.94 -2.75 -7.54
N VAL A 186 24.89 -2.84 -6.23
CA VAL A 186 24.36 -1.81 -5.34
C VAL A 186 25.31 -1.64 -4.16
N ASN A 187 25.58 -0.39 -3.79
CA ASN A 187 26.52 -0.05 -2.70
C ASN A 187 27.90 -0.75 -2.85
N GLY A 188 28.37 -0.92 -4.09
CA GLY A 188 29.65 -1.59 -4.39
C GLY A 188 29.61 -3.13 -4.32
N VAL A 189 28.48 -3.74 -3.96
CA VAL A 189 28.33 -5.20 -3.89
C VAL A 189 27.66 -5.70 -5.16
N ARG A 190 28.35 -6.60 -5.87
CA ARG A 190 27.80 -7.27 -7.07
C ARG A 190 27.04 -8.53 -6.67
N ILE A 191 25.80 -8.64 -7.15
CA ILE A 191 24.90 -9.76 -6.91
C ILE A 191 24.64 -10.46 -8.25
N SER A 192 25.03 -11.73 -8.35
CA SER A 192 24.76 -12.56 -9.53
C SER A 192 23.40 -13.22 -9.39
N LEU A 193 22.62 -13.20 -10.49
CA LEU A 193 21.27 -13.74 -10.52
C LEU A 193 21.25 -15.13 -11.19
N PRO A 194 20.47 -16.09 -10.68
CA PRO A 194 20.36 -17.39 -11.31
C PRO A 194 19.70 -17.31 -12.69
N THR A 195 20.01 -18.26 -13.54
CA THR A 195 19.38 -18.38 -14.85
C THR A 195 17.91 -18.73 -14.72
N THR A 196 17.04 -17.95 -15.39
CA THR A 196 15.60 -18.19 -15.42
C THR A 196 15.06 -18.02 -16.83
N THR A 197 14.06 -18.81 -17.21
CA THR A 197 13.40 -18.70 -18.54
C THR A 197 12.26 -17.69 -18.54
N GLN A 198 11.69 -17.42 -17.37
CA GLN A 198 10.58 -16.48 -17.17
C GLN A 198 11.00 -15.38 -16.19
N PRO A 199 10.40 -14.20 -16.27
CA PRO A 199 10.69 -13.12 -15.32
C PRO A 199 10.54 -13.55 -13.86
N ARG A 200 11.53 -13.17 -13.05
CA ARG A 200 11.58 -13.33 -11.60
C ARG A 200 11.82 -11.99 -10.94
N PHE A 201 11.36 -11.85 -9.71
CA PHE A 201 11.33 -10.61 -8.94
C PHE A 201 11.98 -10.87 -7.58
N LEU A 202 13.19 -10.35 -7.38
CA LEU A 202 13.91 -10.43 -6.11
C LEU A 202 13.54 -9.24 -5.23
N SER A 203 12.97 -9.48 -4.05
CA SER A 203 12.78 -8.46 -3.03
C SER A 203 14.12 -8.04 -2.41
N SER A 204 14.33 -6.75 -2.19
CA SER A 204 15.45 -6.26 -1.38
C SER A 204 15.09 -6.10 0.10
N ASP A 205 13.82 -6.36 0.48
CA ASP A 205 13.31 -6.22 1.83
C ASP A 205 13.80 -7.38 2.73
N PRO A 206 14.61 -7.10 3.77
CA PRO A 206 15.02 -8.12 4.73
C PRO A 206 13.85 -8.71 5.51
N GLY A 207 12.76 -7.95 5.70
CA GLY A 207 11.53 -8.42 6.34
C GLY A 207 10.82 -9.52 5.55
N GLU A 208 10.99 -9.54 4.21
CA GLU A 208 10.51 -10.60 3.32
C GLU A 208 11.50 -11.75 3.15
N GLY A 209 12.70 -11.65 3.74
CA GLY A 209 13.75 -12.66 3.61
C GLY A 209 14.33 -12.79 2.20
N PHE A 210 14.37 -11.69 1.42
CA PHE A 210 14.85 -11.67 0.03
C PHE A 210 14.13 -12.64 -0.87
N VAL A 211 12.84 -12.75 -0.70
CA VAL A 211 12.01 -13.69 -1.46
C VAL A 211 12.10 -13.44 -2.96
N VAL A 212 12.11 -14.52 -3.72
CA VAL A 212 11.96 -14.46 -5.18
C VAL A 212 10.52 -14.83 -5.54
N ARG A 213 9.91 -14.01 -6.38
CA ARG A 213 8.52 -14.17 -6.82
C ARG A 213 8.42 -14.38 -8.32
N ALA A 214 7.35 -15.02 -8.75
CA ALA A 214 6.96 -15.20 -10.14
C ALA A 214 5.65 -14.44 -10.40
N GLY A 215 5.55 -13.80 -11.58
CA GLY A 215 4.33 -13.10 -11.99
C GLY A 215 4.17 -11.67 -11.46
N GLY A 216 5.22 -11.10 -10.85
CA GLY A 216 5.24 -9.72 -10.35
C GLY A 216 5.75 -9.63 -8.90
N PRO A 217 5.96 -8.38 -8.40
CA PRO A 217 6.36 -8.14 -7.00
C PRO A 217 5.38 -8.72 -5.96
N GLU A 218 4.11 -8.82 -6.30
CA GLU A 218 3.04 -9.38 -5.45
C GLU A 218 2.66 -10.81 -5.88
N GLY A 219 3.43 -11.43 -6.77
CA GLY A 219 3.18 -12.77 -7.29
C GLY A 219 3.53 -13.89 -6.32
N SER A 220 3.37 -15.13 -6.78
CA SER A 220 3.67 -16.32 -5.96
C SER A 220 5.17 -16.48 -5.71
N VAL A 221 5.51 -17.04 -4.54
CA VAL A 221 6.90 -17.35 -4.19
C VAL A 221 7.44 -18.47 -5.08
N ASP A 222 8.58 -18.23 -5.72
CA ASP A 222 9.37 -19.25 -6.42
C ASP A 222 10.44 -19.82 -5.47
N VAL A 223 10.11 -20.90 -4.80
CA VAL A 223 10.94 -21.50 -3.77
C VAL A 223 12.27 -22.01 -4.32
N GLU A 224 12.31 -22.52 -5.54
CA GLU A 224 13.52 -23.04 -6.17
C GLU A 224 14.53 -21.91 -6.44
N THR A 225 14.10 -20.86 -7.15
CA THR A 225 14.94 -19.70 -7.44
C THR A 225 15.33 -18.95 -6.17
N TRP A 226 14.41 -18.82 -5.20
CA TRP A 226 14.71 -18.23 -3.91
C TRP A 226 15.77 -19.02 -3.13
N SER A 227 15.70 -20.35 -3.13
CA SER A 227 16.71 -21.19 -2.49
C SER A 227 18.10 -21.00 -3.12
N ALA A 228 18.16 -20.82 -4.44
CA ALA A 228 19.41 -20.54 -5.15
C ALA A 228 20.02 -19.15 -4.81
N MET A 229 19.19 -18.21 -4.33
CA MET A 229 19.63 -16.86 -3.90
C MET A 229 20.12 -16.80 -2.45
N ARG A 230 19.98 -17.88 -1.66
CA ARG A 230 20.41 -17.89 -0.25
C ARG A 230 21.90 -17.60 -0.11
N GLY A 231 22.24 -16.60 0.70
CA GLY A 231 23.61 -16.17 0.93
C GLY A 231 24.21 -15.31 -0.18
N LEU A 232 23.49 -15.08 -1.28
CA LEU A 232 23.91 -14.20 -2.38
C LEU A 232 23.24 -12.84 -2.32
N ALA A 233 22.01 -12.77 -1.82
CA ALA A 233 21.25 -11.53 -1.71
C ALA A 233 21.75 -10.69 -0.53
N VAL A 234 21.95 -9.40 -0.79
CA VAL A 234 22.31 -8.40 0.20
C VAL A 234 21.16 -7.42 0.33
N PRO A 235 20.70 -7.13 1.57
CA PRO A 235 19.66 -6.14 1.76
C PRO A 235 20.11 -4.78 1.29
N PHE A 236 19.25 -4.08 0.62
CA PHE A 236 19.43 -2.66 0.34
C PHE A 236 18.10 -1.94 0.39
N ARG A 237 18.15 -0.74 0.86
CA ARG A 237 16.99 0.14 0.98
C ARG A 237 17.39 1.54 0.55
N VAL A 238 16.39 2.35 0.24
CA VAL A 238 16.56 3.77 0.00
C VAL A 238 15.81 4.49 1.11
N ASP A 239 16.52 5.21 1.95
CA ASP A 239 15.88 5.95 3.05
C ASP A 239 15.15 7.21 2.51
N PRO A 240 14.16 7.75 3.23
CA PRO A 240 13.43 8.93 2.80
C PRO A 240 14.34 10.11 2.43
N GLY A 241 14.11 10.68 1.24
CA GLY A 241 14.91 11.78 0.68
C GLY A 241 16.24 11.35 0.06
N GLU A 242 16.57 10.07 0.10
CA GLU A 242 17.80 9.55 -0.50
C GLU A 242 17.59 9.06 -1.93
N GLN A 243 18.71 8.97 -2.64
CA GLN A 243 18.81 8.36 -3.96
C GLN A 243 19.96 7.36 -3.95
N ILE A 244 19.75 6.18 -4.51
CA ILE A 244 20.80 5.20 -4.76
C ILE A 244 20.92 4.90 -6.24
N HIS A 245 22.12 4.48 -6.65
CA HIS A 245 22.36 3.98 -7.99
C HIS A 245 22.45 2.45 -7.97
N VAL A 246 21.62 1.80 -8.76
CA VAL A 246 21.65 0.36 -9.00
C VAL A 246 22.26 0.14 -10.38
N ALA A 247 23.56 -0.17 -10.42
CA ALA A 247 24.22 -0.52 -11.67
C ALA A 247 23.79 -1.93 -12.09
N THR A 248 23.27 -2.07 -13.31
CA THR A 248 22.66 -3.33 -13.76
C THR A 248 23.18 -3.71 -15.14
N ASP A 249 23.12 -4.99 -15.45
CA ASP A 249 23.22 -5.44 -16.84
C ASP A 249 21.98 -5.02 -17.62
N SER A 250 22.12 -4.78 -18.92
CA SER A 250 20.98 -4.34 -19.74
C SER A 250 19.81 -5.34 -19.69
N GLY A 251 18.59 -4.80 -19.65
CA GLY A 251 17.34 -5.57 -19.65
C GLY A 251 16.90 -6.08 -18.29
N LEU A 252 17.56 -5.66 -17.20
CA LEU A 252 17.00 -5.74 -15.85
C LEU A 252 15.98 -4.62 -15.65
N LYS A 253 14.99 -4.85 -14.77
CA LYS A 253 14.06 -3.80 -14.39
C LYS A 253 14.05 -3.66 -12.89
N VAL A 254 13.92 -2.41 -12.45
CA VAL A 254 13.79 -2.06 -11.04
C VAL A 254 12.37 -1.60 -10.78
N HIS A 255 11.68 -2.31 -9.92
CA HIS A 255 10.33 -1.96 -9.50
C HIS A 255 10.38 -1.26 -8.15
N THR A 256 9.74 -0.12 -8.08
CA THR A 256 9.68 0.69 -6.85
C THR A 256 8.23 1.01 -6.49
N ARG A 257 8.00 1.19 -5.19
CA ARG A 257 6.70 1.57 -4.66
C ARG A 257 6.92 2.50 -3.47
N GLN A 258 6.59 3.76 -3.65
CA GLN A 258 6.70 4.77 -2.59
C GLN A 258 5.73 4.45 -1.45
N ARG A 259 6.13 4.77 -0.23
CA ARG A 259 5.32 4.57 0.97
C ARG A 259 5.25 5.85 1.80
N VAL A 260 4.03 6.27 2.13
CA VAL A 260 3.79 7.47 2.95
C VAL A 260 2.95 7.14 4.17
N LEU A 261 3.14 7.91 5.24
CA LEU A 261 2.36 7.75 6.47
C LEU A 261 0.96 8.34 6.33
N SER A 262 0.81 9.33 5.44
CA SER A 262 -0.46 10.00 5.19
C SER A 262 -0.56 10.46 3.73
N PRO A 263 -1.67 10.21 3.03
CA PRO A 263 -1.89 10.70 1.66
C PRO A 263 -2.43 12.13 1.61
N TRP A 264 -2.71 12.74 2.77
CA TRP A 264 -3.40 14.04 2.89
C TRP A 264 -2.47 15.25 2.96
N ARG A 265 -1.24 15.12 2.54
CA ARG A 265 -0.22 16.18 2.55
C ARG A 265 -0.16 16.98 1.25
#